data_349ed78cf1b21d88e614d0f7d7ddfee5
#
_entry.id   349ed78cf1b21d88e614d0f7d7ddfee5
#
_cell.length_a   1.000
_cell.length_b   1.000
_cell.length_c   1.000
_cell.angle_alpha   90.00
_cell.angle_beta   90.00
_cell.angle_gamma   90.00
#
_symmetry.space_group_name_H-M   'P 1'
#
loop_
_entity.id
_entity.type
_entity.pdbx_description
1 polymer ?
#
loop_
_entity_poly.entity_id
_entity_poly.type
_entity_poly.pdbx_seq_one_letter_code
_entity_poly.pdbx_strand_id
1 'polypeptide(L)'
;GWSALLLSDVNLTISMGSVALPNFINGFGGGFVFVPLTTMAMGSLRKQEIGNAAGIYNLIRNVGGSIGIAALTANLVRSAQVHQDYLGAHVSAGDPAAGAMISRLAAHFSVAGADAVTAHREALGALYVSLQQQAAVLAYADNFRMLGYLTLGSIPLVLLLAKPRGKAASSEVTAE
;
A
#
# COMPACT_ATOMS: atom_id res chain seq x y z
N GLY A 1 -3.27 -1.30 10.00
CA GLY A 1 -3.53 0.14 9.89
C GLY A 1 -2.32 0.97 10.35
N TRP A 2 -1.89 0.81 11.58
CA TRP A 2 -0.74 1.55 12.13
C TRP A 2 0.55 1.29 11.35
N SER A 3 0.84 0.04 10.98
CA SER A 3 2.01 -0.31 10.17
C SER A 3 2.01 0.33 8.78
N ALA A 4 0.84 0.50 8.17
CA ALA A 4 0.70 1.17 6.88
C ALA A 4 1.00 2.68 6.99
N LEU A 5 0.63 3.31 8.12
CA LEU A 5 0.99 4.71 8.38
C LEU A 5 2.50 4.87 8.61
N LEU A 6 3.15 3.94 9.28
CA LEU A 6 4.61 3.94 9.43
C LEU A 6 5.33 3.79 8.09
N LEU A 7 4.77 3.01 7.15
CA LEU A 7 5.29 2.88 5.80
C LEU A 7 5.01 4.10 4.91
N SER A 8 4.17 5.05 5.33
CA SER A 8 3.91 6.28 4.56
C SER A 8 5.02 7.32 4.68
N ASP A 9 5.90 7.20 5.68
CA ASP A 9 7.04 8.13 5.89
C ASP A 9 8.34 7.62 5.26
N VAL A 10 8.20 6.77 4.23
CA VAL A 10 9.30 6.13 3.49
C VAL A 10 10.01 7.13 2.59
N ASN A 11 11.35 7.25 2.72
CA ASN A 11 12.23 8.05 1.88
C ASN A 11 13.20 7.16 1.10
N LEU A 12 13.80 7.70 0.02
CA LEU A 12 14.79 6.99 -0.82
C LEU A 12 16.05 6.50 -0.06
N THR A 13 16.28 6.98 1.17
CA THR A 13 17.45 6.64 2.02
C THR A 13 17.11 5.63 3.12
N ILE A 14 16.09 4.78 2.92
CA ILE A 14 15.59 3.88 3.95
C ILE A 14 16.56 2.76 4.27
N SER A 15 16.73 2.51 5.58
CA SER A 15 17.41 1.33 6.07
C SER A 15 16.50 0.09 5.98
N MET A 16 17.09 -1.07 5.77
CA MET A 16 16.38 -2.37 5.72
C MET A 16 15.49 -2.58 6.96
N GLY A 17 15.90 -2.10 8.14
CA GLY A 17 15.15 -2.21 9.39
C GLY A 17 13.84 -1.41 9.41
N SER A 18 13.84 -0.23 8.78
CA SER A 18 12.65 0.63 8.72
C SER A 18 11.52 0.05 7.86
N VAL A 19 11.83 -0.87 6.96
CA VAL A 19 10.86 -1.59 6.12
C VAL A 19 10.47 -2.93 6.75
N ALA A 20 11.42 -3.63 7.36
CA ALA A 20 11.20 -4.96 7.91
C ALA A 20 10.22 -4.94 9.08
N LEU A 21 10.35 -4.00 10.02
CA LEU A 21 9.52 -3.92 11.21
C LEU A 21 8.04 -3.66 10.90
N PRO A 22 7.65 -2.66 10.09
CA PRO A 22 6.25 -2.46 9.71
C PRO A 22 5.65 -3.65 8.95
N ASN A 23 6.44 -4.30 8.07
CA ASN A 23 5.99 -5.49 7.35
C ASN A 23 5.75 -6.69 8.28
N PHE A 24 6.62 -6.89 9.27
CA PHE A 24 6.43 -7.91 10.29
C PHE A 24 5.15 -7.67 11.11
N ILE A 25 4.94 -6.43 11.57
CA ILE A 25 3.72 -6.04 12.31
C ILE A 25 2.47 -6.24 11.42
N ASN A 26 2.55 -5.94 10.13
CA ASN A 26 1.44 -6.10 9.20
C ASN A 26 1.11 -7.59 8.99
N GLY A 27 2.11 -8.44 8.78
CA GLY A 27 1.92 -9.89 8.63
C GLY A 27 1.33 -10.54 9.88
N PHE A 28 1.88 -10.18 11.04
CA PHE A 28 1.40 -10.67 12.34
C PHE A 28 -0.04 -10.20 12.62
N GLY A 29 -0.32 -8.90 12.44
CA GLY A 29 -1.65 -8.35 12.61
C GLY A 29 -2.68 -8.96 11.65
N GLY A 30 -2.30 -9.25 10.41
CA GLY A 30 -3.14 -9.91 9.42
C GLY A 30 -3.57 -11.30 9.87
N GLY A 31 -2.65 -12.09 10.44
CA GLY A 31 -2.96 -13.42 10.98
C GLY A 31 -3.97 -13.38 12.13
N PHE A 32 -3.81 -12.42 13.04
CA PHE A 32 -4.71 -12.23 14.19
C PHE A 32 -6.13 -11.81 13.79
N VAL A 33 -6.30 -11.13 12.67
CA VAL A 33 -7.63 -10.74 12.17
C VAL A 33 -8.25 -11.87 11.35
N PHE A 34 -7.44 -12.58 10.57
CA PHE A 34 -7.93 -13.59 9.65
C PHE A 34 -8.55 -14.81 10.34
N VAL A 35 -7.90 -15.33 11.39
CA VAL A 35 -8.35 -16.53 12.09
C VAL A 35 -9.69 -16.32 12.81
N PRO A 36 -9.87 -15.27 13.64
CA PRO A 36 -11.17 -15.02 14.27
C PRO A 36 -12.28 -14.73 13.26
N LEU A 37 -12.00 -13.98 12.19
CA LEU A 37 -12.97 -13.64 11.18
C LEU A 37 -13.50 -14.90 10.47
N THR A 38 -12.60 -15.81 10.10
CA THR A 38 -12.97 -17.09 9.48
C THR A 38 -13.77 -17.96 10.45
N THR A 39 -13.35 -18.01 11.71
CA THR A 39 -14.06 -18.78 12.74
C THR A 39 -15.47 -18.24 13.00
N MET A 40 -15.62 -16.90 13.06
CA MET A 40 -16.93 -16.26 13.24
C MET A 40 -17.84 -16.46 12.02
N ALA A 41 -17.29 -16.39 10.81
CA ALA A 41 -18.04 -16.60 9.57
C ALA A 41 -18.56 -18.04 9.43
N MET A 42 -17.79 -19.03 9.92
CA MET A 42 -18.11 -20.45 9.80
C MET A 42 -18.78 -21.05 11.05
N GLY A 43 -18.57 -20.41 12.23
CA GLY A 43 -18.93 -20.98 13.53
C GLY A 43 -20.43 -21.09 13.81
N SER A 44 -21.29 -20.39 13.04
CA SER A 44 -22.74 -20.46 13.16
C SER A 44 -23.41 -21.43 12.19
N LEU A 45 -22.65 -22.09 11.34
CA LEU A 45 -23.18 -22.95 10.26
C LEU A 45 -23.21 -24.42 10.66
N ARG A 46 -24.20 -25.15 10.13
CA ARG A 46 -24.28 -26.60 10.27
C ARG A 46 -23.16 -27.28 9.50
N LYS A 47 -22.65 -28.41 9.99
CA LYS A 47 -21.54 -29.14 9.36
C LYS A 47 -21.74 -29.44 7.87
N GLN A 48 -22.99 -29.65 7.46
CA GLN A 48 -23.37 -29.93 6.06
C GLN A 48 -23.32 -28.70 5.16
N GLU A 49 -23.40 -27.50 5.73
CA GLU A 49 -23.43 -26.22 4.99
C GLU A 49 -22.04 -25.57 4.89
N ILE A 50 -21.09 -26.04 5.70
CA ILE A 50 -19.74 -25.47 5.77
C ILE A 50 -19.04 -25.52 4.41
N GLY A 51 -19.20 -26.58 3.62
CA GLY A 51 -18.58 -26.70 2.29
C GLY A 51 -19.05 -25.63 1.33
N ASN A 52 -20.35 -25.41 1.22
CA ASN A 52 -20.93 -24.36 0.35
C ASN A 52 -20.57 -22.95 0.85
N ALA A 53 -20.63 -22.73 2.16
CA ALA A 53 -20.29 -21.45 2.76
C ALA A 53 -18.80 -21.11 2.55
N ALA A 54 -17.91 -22.09 2.67
CA ALA A 54 -16.48 -21.91 2.40
C ALA A 54 -16.22 -21.52 0.94
N GLY A 55 -16.95 -22.12 -0.01
CA GLY A 55 -16.87 -21.76 -1.42
C GLY A 55 -17.28 -20.31 -1.68
N ILE A 56 -18.43 -19.90 -1.14
CA ILE A 56 -18.93 -18.51 -1.26
C ILE A 56 -17.98 -17.52 -0.58
N TYR A 57 -17.51 -17.86 0.62
CA TYR A 57 -16.55 -17.02 1.35
C TYR A 57 -15.26 -16.79 0.54
N ASN A 58 -14.69 -17.86 -0.03
CA ASN A 58 -13.50 -17.75 -0.86
C ASN A 58 -13.75 -16.96 -2.15
N LEU A 59 -14.92 -17.13 -2.77
CA LEU A 59 -15.30 -16.36 -3.96
C LEU A 59 -15.36 -14.85 -3.64
N ILE A 60 -16.08 -14.47 -2.59
CA ILE A 60 -16.21 -13.06 -2.18
C ILE A 60 -14.86 -12.49 -1.81
N ARG A 61 -14.02 -13.24 -1.10
CA ARG A 61 -12.67 -12.83 -0.73
C ARG A 61 -11.79 -12.59 -1.96
N ASN A 62 -11.82 -13.48 -2.94
CA ASN A 62 -11.01 -13.36 -4.15
C ASN A 62 -11.49 -12.20 -5.03
N VAL A 63 -12.79 -12.05 -5.23
CA VAL A 63 -13.39 -10.92 -5.96
C VAL A 63 -13.07 -9.61 -5.26
N GLY A 64 -13.29 -9.52 -3.96
CA GLY A 64 -12.96 -8.33 -3.16
C GLY A 64 -11.48 -8.00 -3.19
N GLY A 65 -10.60 -9.00 -3.11
CA GLY A 65 -9.15 -8.84 -3.25
C GLY A 65 -8.75 -8.30 -4.61
N SER A 66 -9.32 -8.84 -5.69
CA SER A 66 -9.05 -8.38 -7.05
C SER A 66 -9.48 -6.94 -7.29
N ILE A 67 -10.67 -6.57 -6.81
CA ILE A 67 -11.17 -5.18 -6.86
C ILE A 67 -10.26 -4.26 -6.04
N GLY A 68 -9.86 -4.68 -4.84
CA GLY A 68 -8.96 -3.92 -3.98
C GLY A 68 -7.60 -3.66 -4.64
N ILE A 69 -6.98 -4.70 -5.22
CA ILE A 69 -5.70 -4.58 -5.92
C ILE A 69 -5.84 -3.65 -7.14
N ALA A 70 -6.91 -3.79 -7.94
CA ALA A 70 -7.15 -2.94 -9.09
C ALA A 70 -7.30 -1.47 -8.69
N ALA A 71 -8.07 -1.18 -7.64
CA ALA A 71 -8.26 0.18 -7.13
C ALA A 71 -6.95 0.79 -6.61
N LEU A 72 -6.16 0.02 -5.85
CA LEU A 72 -4.86 0.46 -5.33
C LEU A 72 -3.85 0.71 -6.44
N THR A 73 -3.82 -0.16 -7.46
CA THR A 73 -2.91 0.01 -8.61
C THR A 73 -3.30 1.24 -9.42
N ALA A 74 -4.59 1.44 -9.68
CA ALA A 74 -5.08 2.62 -10.38
C ALA A 74 -4.75 3.92 -9.62
N ASN A 75 -4.93 3.92 -8.29
CA ASN A 75 -4.57 5.06 -7.46
C ASN A 75 -3.06 5.32 -7.47
N LEU A 76 -2.24 4.26 -7.39
CA LEU A 76 -0.77 4.36 -7.44
C LEU A 76 -0.29 5.02 -8.73
N VAL A 77 -0.79 4.55 -9.87
CA VAL A 77 -0.43 5.13 -11.18
C VAL A 77 -0.85 6.58 -11.27
N ARG A 78 -2.07 6.90 -10.85
CA ARG A 78 -2.57 8.29 -10.85
C ARG A 78 -1.75 9.20 -9.92
N SER A 79 -1.47 8.77 -8.70
CA SER A 79 -0.65 9.54 -7.77
C SER A 79 0.77 9.74 -8.29
N ALA A 80 1.38 8.72 -8.90
CA ALA A 80 2.70 8.85 -9.51
C ALA A 80 2.72 9.88 -10.64
N GLN A 81 1.69 9.92 -11.49
CA GLN A 81 1.55 10.94 -12.53
C GLN A 81 1.42 12.34 -11.95
N VAL A 82 0.56 12.54 -10.95
CA VAL A 82 0.37 13.83 -10.29
C VAL A 82 1.68 14.32 -9.65
N HIS A 83 2.39 13.44 -8.94
CA HIS A 83 3.68 13.80 -8.35
C HIS A 83 4.75 14.07 -9.40
N GLN A 84 4.75 13.33 -10.51
CA GLN A 84 5.68 13.57 -11.62
C GLN A 84 5.43 14.92 -12.28
N ASP A 85 4.16 15.29 -12.52
CA ASP A 85 3.78 16.59 -13.07
C ASP A 85 4.18 17.73 -12.13
N TYR A 86 3.92 17.56 -10.82
CA TYR A 86 4.28 18.55 -9.80
C TYR A 86 5.80 18.74 -9.70
N LEU A 87 6.57 17.66 -9.61
CA LEU A 87 8.03 17.71 -9.56
C LEU A 87 8.62 18.27 -10.86
N GLY A 88 8.05 17.85 -12.01
CA GLY A 88 8.49 18.34 -13.32
C GLY A 88 8.27 19.84 -13.51
N ALA A 89 7.17 20.37 -12.99
CA ALA A 89 6.90 21.81 -13.03
C ALA A 89 7.93 22.63 -12.24
N HIS A 90 8.54 22.07 -11.20
CA HIS A 90 9.57 22.71 -10.40
C HIS A 90 10.99 22.55 -10.99
N VAL A 91 11.17 21.65 -11.96
CA VAL A 91 12.43 21.46 -12.70
C VAL A 91 12.31 22.13 -14.07
N SER A 92 12.04 23.44 -14.08
CA SER A 92 11.95 24.22 -15.32
C SER A 92 13.34 24.58 -15.84
N ALA A 93 13.43 24.84 -17.16
CA ALA A 93 14.68 25.24 -17.80
C ALA A 93 15.30 26.54 -17.24
N GLY A 94 14.53 27.32 -16.46
CA GLY A 94 15.00 28.54 -15.78
C GLY A 94 15.45 28.34 -14.33
N ASP A 95 15.33 27.12 -13.79
CA ASP A 95 15.77 26.85 -12.41
C ASP A 95 17.29 26.64 -12.35
N PRO A 96 18.04 27.53 -11.64
CA PRO A 96 19.49 27.42 -11.51
C PRO A 96 19.95 26.10 -10.87
N ALA A 97 19.15 25.53 -9.96
CA ALA A 97 19.47 24.28 -9.28
C ALA A 97 19.36 23.09 -10.25
N ALA A 98 18.33 23.06 -11.09
CA ALA A 98 18.16 22.04 -12.13
C ALA A 98 19.30 22.14 -13.17
N GLY A 99 19.64 23.36 -13.62
CA GLY A 99 20.75 23.60 -14.52
C GLY A 99 22.11 23.14 -13.97
N ALA A 100 22.36 23.42 -12.69
CA ALA A 100 23.58 22.96 -12.02
C ALA A 100 23.63 21.42 -11.89
N MET A 101 22.52 20.77 -11.62
CA MET A 101 22.43 19.30 -11.55
C MET A 101 22.67 18.67 -12.91
N ILE A 102 22.05 19.18 -13.99
CA ILE A 102 22.26 18.71 -15.36
C ILE A 102 23.74 18.87 -15.76
N SER A 103 24.36 20.02 -15.45
CA SER A 103 25.75 20.27 -15.75
C SER A 103 26.70 19.30 -15.04
N ARG A 104 26.44 18.98 -13.77
CA ARG A 104 27.23 17.99 -13.00
C ARG A 104 27.06 16.57 -13.60
N LEU A 105 25.85 16.18 -13.94
CA LEU A 105 25.58 14.88 -14.56
C LEU A 105 26.26 14.80 -15.94
N ALA A 106 26.16 15.86 -16.77
CA ALA A 106 26.81 15.92 -18.08
C ALA A 106 28.32 15.82 -17.97
N ALA A 107 28.94 16.53 -17.00
CA ALA A 107 30.34 16.40 -16.72
C ALA A 107 30.76 14.98 -16.34
N HIS A 108 29.96 14.28 -15.56
CA HIS A 108 30.21 12.89 -15.21
C HIS A 108 30.19 11.97 -16.45
N PHE A 109 29.22 12.12 -17.35
CA PHE A 109 29.13 11.32 -18.56
C PHE A 109 30.25 11.69 -19.57
N SER A 110 30.68 12.95 -19.63
CA SER A 110 31.81 13.36 -20.47
C SER A 110 33.12 12.75 -20.00
N VAL A 111 33.34 12.63 -18.68
CA VAL A 111 34.52 11.92 -18.13
C VAL A 111 34.48 10.43 -18.46
N ALA A 112 33.26 9.84 -18.59
CA ALA A 112 33.07 8.46 -19.00
C ALA A 112 33.26 8.23 -20.54
N GLY A 113 33.56 9.31 -21.30
CA GLY A 113 33.88 9.22 -22.72
C GLY A 113 32.74 9.65 -23.68
N ALA A 114 31.62 10.14 -23.18
CA ALA A 114 30.55 10.67 -24.01
C ALA A 114 30.93 12.05 -24.59
N ASP A 115 30.57 12.30 -25.85
CA ASP A 115 30.66 13.64 -26.44
C ASP A 115 29.67 14.61 -25.75
N ALA A 116 29.88 15.91 -25.90
CA ALA A 116 29.09 16.92 -25.17
C ALA A 116 27.57 16.83 -25.40
N VAL A 117 27.15 16.47 -26.61
CA VAL A 117 25.70 16.34 -26.93
C VAL A 117 25.11 15.10 -26.29
N THR A 118 25.80 13.97 -26.38
CA THR A 118 25.41 12.71 -25.76
C THR A 118 25.42 12.83 -24.24
N ALA A 119 26.45 13.38 -23.65
CA ALA A 119 26.56 13.64 -22.21
C ALA A 119 25.37 14.48 -21.69
N HIS A 120 24.97 15.51 -22.44
CA HIS A 120 23.84 16.35 -22.06
C HIS A 120 22.49 15.54 -22.14
N ARG A 121 22.30 14.73 -23.17
CA ARG A 121 21.11 13.86 -23.30
C ARG A 121 21.03 12.81 -22.19
N GLU A 122 22.14 12.18 -21.87
CA GLU A 122 22.23 11.20 -20.78
C GLU A 122 21.97 11.85 -19.42
N ALA A 123 22.47 13.07 -19.20
CA ALA A 123 22.18 13.84 -18.01
C ALA A 123 20.68 14.15 -17.83
N LEU A 124 20.03 14.57 -18.91
CA LEU A 124 18.56 14.78 -18.91
C LEU A 124 17.81 13.49 -18.65
N GLY A 125 18.23 12.38 -19.27
CA GLY A 125 17.65 11.06 -19.05
C GLY A 125 17.80 10.59 -17.60
N ALA A 126 18.97 10.76 -17.01
CA ALA A 126 19.23 10.42 -15.61
C ALA A 126 18.40 11.28 -14.64
N LEU A 127 18.27 12.58 -14.92
CA LEU A 127 17.42 13.46 -14.14
C LEU A 127 15.95 13.04 -14.22
N TYR A 128 15.45 12.70 -15.41
CA TYR A 128 14.09 12.23 -15.61
C TYR A 128 13.81 10.93 -14.85
N VAL A 129 14.74 9.96 -14.92
CA VAL A 129 14.61 8.70 -14.15
C VAL A 129 14.60 8.98 -12.64
N SER A 130 15.45 9.87 -12.15
CA SER A 130 15.45 10.29 -10.74
C SER A 130 14.13 10.91 -10.31
N LEU A 131 13.54 11.76 -11.16
CA LEU A 131 12.22 12.35 -10.95
C LEU A 131 11.11 11.29 -10.88
N GLN A 132 11.11 10.34 -11.80
CA GLN A 132 10.17 9.24 -11.78
C GLN A 132 10.28 8.39 -10.51
N GLN A 133 11.50 8.10 -10.06
CA GLN A 133 11.71 7.33 -8.83
C GLN A 133 11.16 8.07 -7.61
N GLN A 134 11.41 9.38 -7.51
CA GLN A 134 10.88 10.21 -6.43
C GLN A 134 9.34 10.26 -6.47
N ALA A 135 8.75 10.49 -7.64
CA ALA A 135 7.29 10.48 -7.82
C ALA A 135 6.68 9.13 -7.42
N ALA A 136 7.33 8.03 -7.79
CA ALA A 136 6.88 6.70 -7.41
C ALA A 136 6.91 6.48 -5.90
N VAL A 137 7.98 6.90 -5.20
CA VAL A 137 8.08 6.79 -3.74
C VAL A 137 6.97 7.57 -3.05
N LEU A 138 6.70 8.81 -3.49
CA LEU A 138 5.58 9.62 -2.96
C LEU A 138 4.23 8.96 -3.20
N ALA A 139 4.02 8.40 -4.38
CA ALA A 139 2.79 7.68 -4.70
C ALA A 139 2.59 6.42 -3.84
N TYR A 140 3.67 5.68 -3.55
CA TYR A 140 3.61 4.57 -2.60
C TYR A 140 3.26 5.04 -1.19
N ALA A 141 3.86 6.15 -0.72
CA ALA A 141 3.55 6.73 0.58
C ALA A 141 2.06 7.11 0.69
N ASP A 142 1.50 7.74 -0.33
CA ASP A 142 0.07 8.08 -0.39
C ASP A 142 -0.83 6.84 -0.38
N ASN A 143 -0.45 5.78 -1.11
CA ASN A 143 -1.18 4.52 -1.09
C ASN A 143 -1.14 3.86 0.31
N PHE A 144 -0.02 3.89 1.00
CA PHE A 144 0.08 3.38 2.37
C PHE A 144 -0.77 4.20 3.35
N ARG A 145 -0.82 5.54 3.19
CA ARG A 145 -1.73 6.39 3.97
C ARG A 145 -3.18 6.03 3.73
N MET A 146 -3.57 5.89 2.47
CA MET A 146 -4.94 5.50 2.10
C MET A 146 -5.31 4.15 2.71
N LEU A 147 -4.45 3.13 2.61
CA LEU A 147 -4.64 1.82 3.24
C LEU A 147 -4.73 1.92 4.76
N GLY A 148 -3.88 2.75 5.38
CA GLY A 148 -3.91 3.03 6.81
C GLY A 148 -5.26 3.58 7.26
N TYR A 149 -5.77 4.61 6.59
CA TYR A 149 -7.07 5.20 6.90
C TYR A 149 -8.23 4.24 6.64
N LEU A 150 -8.17 3.46 5.56
CA LEU A 150 -9.21 2.49 5.20
C LEU A 150 -9.29 1.37 6.25
N THR A 151 -8.15 0.87 6.70
CA THR A 151 -8.09 -0.15 7.75
C THR A 151 -8.51 0.39 9.12
N LEU A 152 -8.12 1.61 9.49
CA LEU A 152 -8.58 2.24 10.72
C LEU A 152 -10.08 2.55 10.68
N GLY A 153 -10.59 3.01 9.54
CA GLY A 153 -12.02 3.26 9.32
C GLY A 153 -12.87 1.99 9.35
N SER A 154 -12.31 0.81 9.08
CA SER A 154 -13.02 -0.46 9.19
C SER A 154 -13.23 -0.92 10.63
N ILE A 155 -12.45 -0.43 11.60
CA ILE A 155 -12.55 -0.83 13.02
C ILE A 155 -13.95 -0.56 13.60
N PRO A 156 -14.52 0.66 13.52
CA PRO A 156 -15.86 0.92 14.04
C PRO A 156 -16.92 0.08 13.35
N LEU A 157 -16.78 -0.21 12.05
CA LEU A 157 -17.70 -1.06 11.31
C LEU A 157 -17.69 -2.50 11.85
N VAL A 158 -16.50 -3.04 12.13
CA VAL A 158 -16.36 -4.38 12.74
C VAL A 158 -16.94 -4.40 14.16
N LEU A 159 -16.73 -3.35 14.95
CA LEU A 159 -17.29 -3.27 16.31
C LEU A 159 -18.82 -3.18 16.30
N LEU A 160 -19.43 -2.51 15.33
CA LEU A 160 -20.87 -2.45 15.15
C LEU A 160 -21.46 -3.82 14.77
N LEU A 161 -20.74 -4.60 13.96
CA LEU A 161 -21.15 -5.95 13.53
C LEU A 161 -20.88 -7.00 14.62
N ALA A 162 -19.90 -6.76 15.49
CA ALA A 162 -19.51 -7.66 16.59
C ALA A 162 -20.44 -7.58 17.82
N LYS A 163 -21.64 -6.97 17.71
CA LYS A 163 -22.60 -6.96 18.81
C LYS A 163 -22.96 -8.41 19.18
N PRO A 164 -22.62 -8.89 20.38
CA PRO A 164 -22.87 -10.26 20.75
C PRO A 164 -24.38 -10.48 20.72
N ARG A 165 -24.84 -11.39 19.86
CA ARG A 165 -26.18 -11.97 19.99
C ARG A 165 -26.22 -12.64 21.33
N GLY A 166 -27.01 -12.07 22.23
CA GLY A 166 -27.19 -12.53 23.60
C GLY A 166 -27.46 -14.03 23.60
N LYS A 167 -26.79 -14.68 24.51
CA LYS A 167 -26.98 -16.04 24.96
C LYS A 167 -28.48 -16.34 25.10
N ALA A 168 -29.08 -17.01 24.12
CA ALA A 168 -30.40 -17.52 24.26
C ALA A 168 -30.31 -18.96 24.75
N ALA A 169 -30.87 -19.17 25.96
CA ALA A 169 -31.38 -20.44 26.50
C ALA A 169 -30.35 -21.50 26.85
N SER A 170 -29.78 -21.38 28.04
CA SER A 170 -29.62 -22.53 28.93
C SER A 170 -30.78 -22.48 29.95
N SER A 171 -31.92 -23.00 29.66
CA SER A 171 -32.96 -23.40 30.62
C SER A 171 -33.80 -24.46 29.96
N GLU A 172 -33.53 -25.67 30.29
CA GLU A 172 -34.48 -26.73 30.63
C GLU A 172 -33.80 -28.10 30.56
N VAL A 173 -33.12 -28.43 31.63
CA VAL A 173 -33.07 -29.80 32.09
C VAL A 173 -33.35 -29.74 33.58
N THR A 174 -34.64 -29.81 33.90
CA THR A 174 -35.05 -30.15 35.24
C THR A 174 -36.19 -31.15 35.09
N ALA A 175 -35.95 -32.31 35.68
CA ALA A 175 -36.93 -33.26 36.24
C ALA A 175 -37.89 -33.99 35.27
N GLU A 176 -37.65 -35.23 34.99
CA GLU A 176 -38.38 -36.36 35.61
C GLU A 176 -37.66 -37.64 35.30
#